data_58bf451282ccae0e12ccdf137e27a791
#
_entry.id   58bf451282ccae0e12ccdf137e27a791
#
_cell.length_a   1.000
_cell.length_b   1.000
_cell.length_c   1.000
_cell.angle_alpha   90.00
_cell.angle_beta   90.00
_cell.angle_gamma   90.00
#
_symmetry.space_group_name_H-M   'P 1'
#
loop_
_entity.id
_entity.type
_entity.pdbx_description
1 polymer ?
#
loop_
_entity_poly.entity_id
_entity_poly.type
_entity_poly.pdbx_seq_one_letter_code
_entity_poly.pdbx_strand_id
1 'polypeptide(L)'
;YGSARGHEYTLEDVAKTQRPHPKANCITCKTPDLHKMIEEQGVAVYSMPFDEVFPQMTNNVSCYTCHGDDMGNGGALKVTHQYVNEALGGNVATINPATLSCGQCHIEYYFTPADSETMMPYHSVEEMTPEAILAYYDDMGFADWTQESTGTAMLKAQHPEMETFLAGKHAALLN
;
A
#
# COMPACT_ATOMS: atom_id res chain seq x y z
N TYR A 1 9.24 9.16 10.03
CA TYR A 1 9.71 10.12 9.02
C TYR A 1 9.68 11.53 9.62
N GLY A 2 10.77 12.30 9.48
CA GLY A 2 10.83 13.69 9.94
C GLY A 2 10.06 14.64 9.02
N SER A 3 10.03 14.37 7.71
CA SER A 3 9.27 15.10 6.69
C SER A 3 9.15 14.25 5.43
N ALA A 4 8.04 14.38 4.71
CA ALA A 4 7.88 13.78 3.40
C ALA A 4 8.70 14.57 2.37
N ARG A 5 9.51 13.87 1.57
CA ARG A 5 10.40 14.47 0.58
C ARG A 5 10.06 14.06 -0.87
N GLY A 6 9.03 13.23 -1.03
CA GLY A 6 8.56 12.73 -2.31
C GLY A 6 9.25 11.44 -2.79
N HIS A 7 8.83 10.98 -3.95
CA HIS A 7 9.15 9.65 -4.49
C HIS A 7 10.65 9.44 -4.77
N GLU A 8 11.39 10.51 -5.02
CA GLU A 8 12.83 10.47 -5.24
C GLU A 8 13.63 9.98 -4.03
N TYR A 9 13.06 10.06 -2.83
CA TYR A 9 13.74 9.74 -1.57
C TYR A 9 13.14 8.53 -0.84
N THR A 10 12.31 7.73 -1.51
CA THR A 10 11.54 6.67 -0.86
C THR A 10 12.42 5.62 -0.17
N LEU A 11 13.52 5.22 -0.79
CA LEU A 11 14.47 4.26 -0.18
C LEU A 11 15.24 4.90 0.98
N GLU A 12 15.74 6.11 0.81
CA GLU A 12 16.46 6.82 1.88
C GLU A 12 15.59 7.05 3.11
N ASP A 13 14.29 7.32 2.90
CA ASP A 13 13.36 7.56 3.99
C ASP A 13 12.94 6.27 4.69
N VAL A 14 12.66 5.19 3.93
CA VAL A 14 12.29 3.91 4.54
C VAL A 14 13.45 3.23 5.26
N ALA A 15 14.70 3.48 4.81
CA ALA A 15 15.91 3.00 5.52
C ALA A 15 15.98 3.47 6.98
N LYS A 16 15.31 4.57 7.31
CA LYS A 16 15.26 5.15 8.65
C LYS A 16 14.08 4.64 9.49
N THR A 17 13.40 3.57 9.03
CA THR A 17 12.27 3.02 9.77
C THR A 17 12.67 2.59 11.18
N GLN A 18 11.81 2.90 12.15
CA GLN A 18 11.99 2.49 13.54
C GLN A 18 10.93 1.44 13.95
N ARG A 19 10.26 0.83 12.98
CA ARG A 19 9.31 -0.25 13.25
C ARG A 19 10.03 -1.46 13.83
N PRO A 20 9.49 -2.09 14.88
CA PRO A 20 10.05 -3.34 15.37
C PRO A 20 9.85 -4.44 14.32
N HIS A 21 10.90 -5.23 14.09
CA HIS A 21 10.88 -6.39 13.18
C HIS A 21 10.24 -6.12 11.80
N PRO A 22 10.74 -5.10 11.05
CA PRO A 22 10.16 -4.78 9.75
C PRO A 22 10.41 -5.91 8.76
N LYS A 23 9.44 -6.15 7.88
CA LYS A 23 9.53 -7.10 6.77
C LYS A 23 9.63 -6.39 5.43
N ALA A 24 9.90 -7.13 4.37
CA ALA A 24 10.02 -6.59 3.02
C ALA A 24 8.72 -5.93 2.51
N ASN A 25 7.55 -6.32 3.02
CA ASN A 25 6.29 -5.65 2.69
C ASN A 25 6.29 -4.15 3.02
N CYS A 26 7.11 -3.70 3.97
CA CYS A 26 7.27 -2.26 4.30
C CYS A 26 7.84 -1.43 3.14
N ILE A 27 8.50 -2.06 2.17
CA ILE A 27 9.09 -1.39 1.01
C ILE A 27 8.28 -1.54 -0.28
N THR A 28 7.11 -2.16 -0.24
CA THR A 28 6.24 -2.39 -1.40
C THR A 28 5.95 -1.10 -2.18
N CYS A 29 5.61 -0.01 -1.49
CA CYS A 29 5.30 1.29 -2.09
C CYS A 29 6.55 2.19 -2.24
N LYS A 30 7.76 1.64 -2.20
CA LYS A 30 9.00 2.43 -2.14
C LYS A 30 9.95 2.18 -3.30
N THR A 31 9.84 1.03 -3.96
CA THR A 31 10.78 0.61 -5.00
C THR A 31 10.15 -0.36 -5.99
N PRO A 32 10.46 -0.26 -7.28
CA PRO A 32 10.10 -1.27 -8.27
C PRO A 32 10.90 -2.57 -8.11
N ASP A 33 12.07 -2.52 -7.48
CA ASP A 33 12.96 -3.67 -7.35
C ASP A 33 12.30 -4.79 -6.54
N LEU A 34 11.49 -4.45 -5.52
CA LEU A 34 10.74 -5.44 -4.76
C LEU A 34 9.69 -6.15 -5.63
N HIS A 35 8.97 -5.41 -6.47
CA HIS A 35 7.97 -6.00 -7.37
C HIS A 35 8.61 -6.99 -8.34
N LYS A 36 9.76 -6.62 -8.89
CA LYS A 36 10.54 -7.51 -9.75
C LYS A 36 11.02 -8.77 -9.00
N MET A 37 11.51 -8.60 -7.78
CA MET A 37 11.91 -9.71 -6.93
C MET A 37 10.74 -10.67 -6.64
N ILE A 38 9.53 -10.13 -6.40
CA ILE A 38 8.33 -10.93 -6.19
C ILE A 38 7.91 -11.68 -7.46
N GLU A 39 8.02 -11.06 -8.63
CA GLU A 39 7.76 -11.72 -9.92
C GLU A 39 8.72 -12.92 -10.15
N GLU A 40 9.97 -12.81 -9.73
CA GLU A 40 11.00 -13.84 -9.88
C GLU A 40 10.94 -14.92 -8.80
N GLN A 41 10.66 -14.57 -7.56
CA GLN A 41 10.80 -15.44 -6.38
C GLN A 41 9.48 -15.78 -5.68
N GLY A 42 8.40 -15.10 -6.06
CA GLY A 42 7.07 -15.32 -5.49
C GLY A 42 6.78 -14.44 -4.26
N VAL A 43 5.54 -14.52 -3.80
CA VAL A 43 4.98 -13.66 -2.73
C VAL A 43 5.62 -13.86 -1.36
N ALA A 44 6.31 -14.97 -1.13
CA ALA A 44 7.02 -15.22 0.13
C ALA A 44 8.08 -14.15 0.45
N VAL A 45 8.55 -13.41 -0.56
CA VAL A 45 9.46 -12.28 -0.39
C VAL A 45 8.88 -11.22 0.56
N TYR A 46 7.56 -10.98 0.54
CA TYR A 46 6.94 -9.99 1.43
C TYR A 46 7.20 -10.25 2.92
N SER A 47 7.28 -11.51 3.31
CA SER A 47 7.48 -11.92 4.71
C SER A 47 8.96 -12.06 5.10
N MET A 48 9.89 -11.83 4.17
CA MET A 48 11.32 -11.86 4.48
C MET A 48 11.74 -10.69 5.37
N PRO A 49 12.78 -10.84 6.20
CA PRO A 49 13.32 -9.74 6.99
C PRO A 49 13.72 -8.54 6.14
N PHE A 50 13.39 -7.35 6.60
CA PHE A 50 13.69 -6.10 5.90
C PHE A 50 15.19 -5.94 5.60
N ASP A 51 16.04 -6.26 6.56
CA ASP A 51 17.50 -6.13 6.48
C ASP A 51 18.16 -7.13 5.52
N GLU A 52 17.48 -8.21 5.16
CA GLU A 52 17.92 -9.14 4.12
C GLU A 52 17.56 -8.67 2.71
N VAL A 53 16.39 -8.04 2.55
CA VAL A 53 15.85 -7.64 1.25
C VAL A 53 16.27 -6.22 0.89
N PHE A 54 16.20 -5.30 1.83
CA PHE A 54 16.44 -3.86 1.58
C PHE A 54 17.81 -3.54 0.94
N PRO A 55 18.93 -4.20 1.28
CA PRO A 55 20.22 -3.93 0.64
C PRO A 55 20.27 -4.22 -0.87
N GLN A 56 19.28 -4.96 -1.39
CA GLN A 56 19.16 -5.27 -2.82
C GLN A 56 18.33 -4.24 -3.58
N MET A 57 17.68 -3.30 -2.87
CA MET A 57 16.86 -2.23 -3.45
C MET A 57 17.74 -1.05 -3.83
N THR A 58 17.74 -0.66 -5.09
CA THR A 58 18.61 0.39 -5.65
C THR A 58 17.85 1.52 -6.31
N ASN A 59 16.61 1.27 -6.73
CA ASN A 59 15.79 2.21 -7.47
C ASN A 59 14.65 2.74 -6.61
N ASN A 60 14.52 4.05 -6.50
CA ASN A 60 13.33 4.69 -5.96
C ASN A 60 12.12 4.46 -6.87
N VAL A 61 10.94 4.92 -6.47
CA VAL A 61 9.73 4.87 -7.31
C VAL A 61 10.06 5.41 -8.70
N SER A 62 9.75 4.63 -9.72
CA SER A 62 10.12 4.90 -11.12
C SER A 62 9.00 4.50 -12.06
N CYS A 63 9.22 4.67 -13.36
CA CYS A 63 8.25 4.28 -14.39
C CYS A 63 7.84 2.80 -14.29
N TYR A 64 8.76 1.91 -13.96
CA TYR A 64 8.50 0.48 -13.79
C TYR A 64 7.46 0.19 -12.69
N THR A 65 7.41 1.01 -11.65
CA THR A 65 6.44 0.84 -10.55
C THR A 65 4.99 0.83 -11.04
N CYS A 66 4.69 1.56 -12.14
CA CYS A 66 3.35 1.64 -12.71
C CYS A 66 3.19 0.90 -14.04
N HIS A 67 4.27 0.59 -14.73
CA HIS A 67 4.23 0.05 -16.09
C HIS A 67 4.84 -1.35 -16.23
N GLY A 68 5.61 -1.82 -15.24
CA GLY A 68 6.35 -3.08 -15.35
C GLY A 68 7.27 -3.07 -16.58
N ASP A 69 7.39 -4.21 -17.26
CA ASP A 69 8.21 -4.34 -18.48
C ASP A 69 7.55 -3.78 -19.75
N ASP A 70 6.28 -3.32 -19.69
CA ASP A 70 5.50 -2.86 -20.85
C ASP A 70 5.77 -1.41 -21.29
N MET A 71 6.86 -0.81 -20.83
CA MET A 71 7.24 0.57 -21.15
C MET A 71 7.31 0.88 -22.66
N GLY A 72 7.58 -0.13 -23.49
CA GLY A 72 7.78 0.05 -24.93
C GLY A 72 6.51 0.04 -25.79
N ASN A 73 5.36 -0.41 -25.29
CA ASN A 73 4.16 -0.71 -26.05
C ASN A 73 2.97 0.22 -25.75
N GLY A 74 3.21 1.50 -25.57
CA GLY A 74 2.16 2.47 -25.26
C GLY A 74 1.84 2.64 -23.79
N GLY A 75 2.61 1.98 -22.92
CA GLY A 75 2.63 2.28 -21.49
C GLY A 75 1.32 1.98 -20.74
N ALA A 76 0.71 0.82 -21.00
CA ALA A 76 -0.46 0.41 -20.20
C ALA A 76 -0.09 0.35 -18.70
N LEU A 77 -0.98 0.87 -17.86
CA LEU A 77 -0.81 0.76 -16.42
C LEU A 77 -0.84 -0.72 -16.00
N LYS A 78 0.13 -1.11 -15.19
CA LYS A 78 0.16 -2.39 -14.47
C LYS A 78 0.09 -2.12 -12.98
N VAL A 79 -0.84 -2.78 -12.29
CA VAL A 79 -0.83 -2.78 -10.83
C VAL A 79 0.23 -3.77 -10.36
N THR A 80 1.35 -3.23 -9.90
CA THR A 80 2.49 -4.02 -9.41
C THR A 80 2.34 -4.38 -7.93
N HIS A 81 1.49 -3.66 -7.21
CA HIS A 81 1.22 -3.88 -5.79
C HIS A 81 0.22 -5.04 -5.63
N GLN A 82 0.72 -6.22 -5.29
CA GLN A 82 -0.08 -7.44 -5.28
C GLN A 82 -1.23 -7.41 -4.27
N TYR A 83 -1.02 -6.84 -3.08
CA TYR A 83 -2.09 -6.72 -2.08
C TYR A 83 -3.32 -5.98 -2.61
N VAL A 84 -3.12 -4.96 -3.44
CA VAL A 84 -4.22 -4.22 -4.10
C VAL A 84 -4.94 -5.11 -5.11
N ASN A 85 -4.20 -5.88 -5.90
CA ASN A 85 -4.79 -6.85 -6.82
C ASN A 85 -5.62 -7.91 -6.09
N GLU A 86 -5.14 -8.41 -4.97
CA GLU A 86 -5.83 -9.41 -4.15
C GLU A 86 -7.08 -8.82 -3.48
N ALA A 87 -6.98 -7.64 -2.87
CA ALA A 87 -8.08 -6.99 -2.19
C ALA A 87 -9.19 -6.55 -3.14
N LEU A 88 -8.86 -5.98 -4.30
CA LEU A 88 -9.85 -5.47 -5.26
C LEU A 88 -10.24 -6.51 -6.32
N GLY A 89 -9.42 -7.56 -6.50
CA GLY A 89 -9.70 -8.63 -7.45
C GLY A 89 -9.97 -8.11 -8.85
N GLY A 90 -11.03 -8.63 -9.51
CA GLY A 90 -11.45 -8.20 -10.84
C GLY A 90 -11.92 -6.75 -10.94
N ASN A 91 -12.22 -6.10 -9.82
CA ASN A 91 -12.68 -4.71 -9.79
C ASN A 91 -11.56 -3.69 -10.05
N VAL A 92 -10.30 -4.09 -9.98
CA VAL A 92 -9.16 -3.23 -10.37
C VAL A 92 -9.37 -2.66 -11.78
N ALA A 93 -9.90 -3.44 -12.71
CA ALA A 93 -10.16 -3.01 -14.08
C ALA A 93 -11.27 -1.94 -14.22
N THR A 94 -12.07 -1.73 -13.18
CA THR A 94 -13.15 -0.71 -13.18
C THR A 94 -12.68 0.66 -12.72
N ILE A 95 -11.49 0.73 -12.12
CA ILE A 95 -10.91 1.99 -11.63
C ILE A 95 -10.16 2.67 -12.77
N ASN A 96 -10.35 3.98 -12.89
CA ASN A 96 -9.60 4.77 -13.88
C ASN A 96 -8.08 4.55 -13.70
N PRO A 97 -7.34 4.17 -14.76
CA PRO A 97 -5.90 3.89 -14.68
C PRO A 97 -5.06 5.03 -14.10
N ALA A 98 -5.43 6.30 -14.37
CA ALA A 98 -4.71 7.45 -13.82
C ALA A 98 -4.90 7.54 -12.29
N THR A 99 -6.08 7.21 -11.77
CA THR A 99 -6.33 7.11 -10.32
C THR A 99 -5.54 5.95 -9.72
N LEU A 100 -5.59 4.79 -10.37
CA LEU A 100 -4.96 3.58 -9.88
C LEU A 100 -3.42 3.68 -9.85
N SER A 101 -2.81 4.46 -10.74
CA SER A 101 -1.37 4.68 -10.74
C SER A 101 -0.86 5.31 -9.42
N CYS A 102 -1.66 6.17 -8.81
CA CYS A 102 -1.38 6.68 -7.47
C CYS A 102 -1.94 5.75 -6.38
N GLY A 103 -3.17 5.29 -6.58
CA GLY A 103 -3.96 4.54 -5.63
C GLY A 103 -3.38 3.18 -5.26
N GLN A 104 -2.59 2.53 -6.11
CA GLN A 104 -1.95 1.27 -5.73
C GLN A 104 -0.95 1.39 -4.55
N CYS A 105 -0.50 2.61 -4.23
CA CYS A 105 0.39 2.88 -3.09
C CYS A 105 -0.27 3.82 -2.07
N HIS A 106 -1.09 4.78 -2.53
CA HIS A 106 -1.84 5.71 -1.72
C HIS A 106 -3.25 5.16 -1.44
N ILE A 107 -3.30 4.09 -0.67
CA ILE A 107 -4.48 3.28 -0.36
C ILE A 107 -4.40 2.84 1.10
N GLU A 108 -5.54 2.70 1.78
CA GLU A 108 -5.55 2.28 3.18
C GLU A 108 -5.06 0.84 3.33
N TYR A 109 -4.15 0.65 4.24
CA TYR A 109 -3.63 -0.65 4.65
C TYR A 109 -3.15 -0.61 6.09
N TYR A 110 -2.96 -1.77 6.67
CA TYR A 110 -2.34 -1.91 7.99
C TYR A 110 -1.45 -3.15 8.06
N PHE A 111 -0.67 -3.25 9.14
CA PHE A 111 0.12 -4.45 9.42
C PHE A 111 -0.43 -5.17 10.64
N THR A 112 -0.54 -6.50 10.55
CA THR A 112 -0.93 -7.33 11.70
C THR A 112 0.01 -7.09 12.87
N PRO A 113 -0.49 -6.93 14.10
CA PRO A 113 0.37 -6.66 15.26
C PRO A 113 1.33 -7.82 15.60
N ALA A 114 0.93 -9.06 15.29
CA ALA A 114 1.69 -10.25 15.68
C ALA A 114 2.90 -10.50 14.77
N ASP A 115 2.74 -10.34 13.46
CA ASP A 115 3.71 -10.81 12.48
C ASP A 115 4.00 -9.81 11.36
N SER A 116 3.43 -8.60 11.43
CA SER A 116 3.62 -7.52 10.45
C SER A 116 3.22 -7.89 9.01
N GLU A 117 2.26 -8.79 8.84
CA GLU A 117 1.67 -9.05 7.52
C GLU A 117 0.76 -7.90 7.09
N THR A 118 0.68 -7.64 5.79
CA THR A 118 -0.16 -6.56 5.27
C THR A 118 -1.63 -6.93 5.36
N MET A 119 -2.43 -6.03 5.90
CA MET A 119 -3.90 -6.11 5.96
C MET A 119 -4.50 -5.09 5.02
N MET A 120 -5.42 -5.53 4.15
CA MET A 120 -6.27 -4.66 3.34
C MET A 120 -7.68 -4.70 3.94
N PRO A 121 -8.26 -3.55 4.37
CA PRO A 121 -9.49 -3.54 5.17
C PRO A 121 -10.77 -3.61 4.31
N TYR A 122 -10.72 -4.21 3.14
CA TYR A 122 -11.84 -4.41 2.22
C TYR A 122 -11.48 -5.44 1.15
N HIS A 123 -12.50 -5.91 0.42
CA HIS A 123 -12.40 -6.91 -0.65
C HIS A 123 -13.07 -6.45 -1.96
N SER A 124 -13.55 -5.21 -2.01
CA SER A 124 -14.13 -4.61 -3.22
C SER A 124 -14.03 -3.08 -3.16
N VAL A 125 -14.29 -2.43 -4.31
CA VAL A 125 -14.32 -0.96 -4.41
C VAL A 125 -15.47 -0.38 -3.59
N GLU A 126 -16.60 -1.08 -3.52
CA GLU A 126 -17.78 -0.66 -2.77
C GLU A 126 -17.55 -0.64 -1.26
N GLU A 127 -16.60 -1.43 -0.78
CA GLU A 127 -16.20 -1.48 0.63
C GLU A 127 -15.14 -0.43 1.00
N MET A 128 -14.64 0.32 0.04
CA MET A 128 -13.68 1.41 0.27
C MET A 128 -14.33 2.64 0.92
N THR A 129 -15.06 2.41 2.00
CA THR A 129 -15.76 3.46 2.76
C THR A 129 -15.25 3.51 4.21
N PRO A 130 -15.28 4.68 4.87
CA PRO A 130 -14.84 4.78 6.26
C PRO A 130 -15.58 3.80 7.19
N GLU A 131 -16.86 3.59 6.94
CA GLU A 131 -17.71 2.71 7.74
C GLU A 131 -17.31 1.23 7.58
N ALA A 132 -17.05 0.77 6.36
CA ALA A 132 -16.63 -0.60 6.10
C ALA A 132 -15.23 -0.87 6.62
N ILE A 133 -14.30 0.07 6.43
CA ILE A 133 -12.93 0.00 6.96
C ILE A 133 -12.95 -0.09 8.48
N LEU A 134 -13.74 0.76 9.15
CA LEU A 134 -13.87 0.72 10.60
C LEU A 134 -14.46 -0.61 11.07
N ALA A 135 -15.53 -1.09 10.43
CA ALA A 135 -16.15 -2.36 10.75
C ALA A 135 -15.16 -3.54 10.61
N TYR A 136 -14.34 -3.53 9.58
CA TYR A 136 -13.31 -4.55 9.38
C TYR A 136 -12.32 -4.61 10.56
N TYR A 137 -11.84 -3.46 11.00
CA TYR A 137 -10.89 -3.41 12.13
C TYR A 137 -11.57 -3.71 13.47
N ASP A 138 -12.82 -3.31 13.66
CA ASP A 138 -13.60 -3.64 14.85
C ASP A 138 -13.85 -5.15 14.96
N ASP A 139 -14.19 -5.82 13.85
CA ASP A 139 -14.37 -7.28 13.81
C ASP A 139 -13.09 -8.05 14.15
N MET A 140 -11.93 -7.49 13.81
CA MET A 140 -10.62 -8.04 14.19
C MET A 140 -10.22 -7.70 15.63
N GLY A 141 -10.96 -6.85 16.33
CA GLY A 141 -10.57 -6.29 17.61
C GLY A 141 -9.28 -5.47 17.55
N PHE A 142 -9.01 -4.87 16.39
CA PHE A 142 -7.78 -4.13 16.14
C PHE A 142 -7.91 -2.66 16.53
N ALA A 143 -6.93 -2.16 17.29
CA ALA A 143 -6.74 -0.74 17.56
C ALA A 143 -5.25 -0.41 17.53
N ASP A 144 -4.92 0.78 17.04
CA ASP A 144 -3.54 1.28 17.01
C ASP A 144 -3.00 1.55 18.43
N TRP A 145 -3.81 2.25 19.23
CA TRP A 145 -3.49 2.61 20.60
C TRP A 145 -4.75 2.86 21.40
N THR A 146 -4.58 2.96 22.69
CA THR A 146 -5.63 3.40 23.61
C THR A 146 -5.36 4.83 24.04
N GLN A 147 -6.34 5.70 23.91
CA GLN A 147 -6.25 7.08 24.40
C GLN A 147 -6.15 7.06 25.95
N GLU A 148 -5.05 7.58 26.48
CA GLU A 148 -4.68 7.43 27.89
C GLU A 148 -5.73 8.05 28.84
N SER A 149 -6.29 9.21 28.50
CA SER A 149 -7.21 9.93 29.37
C SER A 149 -8.64 9.37 29.40
N THR A 150 -9.06 8.66 28.37
CA THR A 150 -10.45 8.18 28.20
C THR A 150 -10.57 6.67 28.17
N GLY A 151 -9.47 5.95 27.96
CA GLY A 151 -9.49 4.51 27.71
C GLY A 151 -10.09 4.11 26.36
N THR A 152 -10.30 5.06 25.45
CA THR A 152 -10.90 4.80 24.14
C THR A 152 -9.89 4.13 23.22
N ALA A 153 -10.29 3.04 22.58
CA ALA A 153 -9.53 2.43 21.51
C ALA A 153 -9.51 3.37 20.28
N MET A 154 -8.33 3.57 19.72
CA MET A 154 -8.10 4.53 18.65
C MET A 154 -7.49 3.83 17.44
N LEU A 155 -7.98 4.17 16.26
CA LEU A 155 -7.48 3.74 14.98
C LEU A 155 -7.00 4.96 14.19
N LYS A 156 -5.86 4.85 13.53
CA LYS A 156 -5.35 5.85 12.60
C LYS A 156 -5.50 5.32 11.17
N ALA A 157 -6.19 6.06 10.31
CA ALA A 157 -6.11 5.83 8.89
C ALA A 157 -4.68 6.09 8.40
N GLN A 158 -4.09 5.16 7.65
CA GLN A 158 -2.69 5.27 7.21
C GLN A 158 -2.59 6.09 5.92
N HIS A 159 -3.25 5.64 4.86
CA HIS A 159 -3.16 6.20 3.51
C HIS A 159 -4.53 6.17 2.79
N PRO A 160 -5.61 6.79 3.33
CA PRO A 160 -6.96 6.70 2.74
C PRO A 160 -7.16 7.66 1.57
N GLU A 161 -6.10 7.99 0.81
CA GLU A 161 -6.17 8.98 -0.26
C GLU A 161 -7.01 8.48 -1.44
N MET A 162 -6.86 7.20 -1.82
CA MET A 162 -7.63 6.63 -2.92
C MET A 162 -9.12 6.54 -2.56
N GLU A 163 -9.44 6.09 -1.36
CA GLU A 163 -10.80 5.98 -0.84
C GLU A 163 -11.49 7.33 -0.79
N THR A 164 -10.82 8.33 -0.24
CA THR A 164 -11.35 9.71 -0.16
C THR A 164 -11.49 10.35 -1.53
N PHE A 165 -10.58 10.06 -2.46
CA PHE A 165 -10.69 10.54 -3.84
C PHE A 165 -11.88 9.92 -4.55
N LEU A 166 -12.04 8.58 -4.49
CA LEU A 166 -13.15 7.86 -5.13
C LEU A 166 -14.52 8.29 -4.59
N ALA A 167 -14.62 8.56 -3.29
CA ALA A 167 -15.82 9.11 -2.67
C ALA A 167 -16.07 10.61 -2.99
N GLY A 168 -15.07 11.29 -3.54
CA GLY A 168 -15.08 12.72 -3.80
C GLY A 168 -15.72 13.11 -5.14
N LYS A 169 -16.09 14.39 -5.25
CA LYS A 169 -16.70 14.94 -6.49
C LYS A 169 -15.76 14.91 -7.69
N HIS A 170 -14.44 14.91 -7.46
CA HIS A 170 -13.45 14.91 -8.55
C HIS A 170 -13.41 13.58 -9.29
N ALA A 171 -13.57 12.46 -8.60
CA ALA A 171 -13.62 11.14 -9.24
C ALA A 171 -14.78 11.02 -10.22
N ALA A 172 -15.95 11.58 -9.88
CA ALA A 172 -17.13 11.58 -10.74
C ALA A 172 -16.95 12.39 -12.05
N LEU A 173 -15.93 13.26 -12.11
CA LEU A 173 -15.63 14.08 -13.31
C LEU A 173 -14.58 13.42 -14.21
N LEU A 174 -13.85 12.42 -13.70
CA LEU A 174 -12.75 11.74 -14.41
C LEU A 174 -13.12 10.37 -14.95
N ASN A 175 -14.29 9.86 -14.59
CA ASN A 175 -14.83 8.55 -15.03
C ASN A 175 -15.85 8.71 -16.15
#